data_b034d7ffa8a73a3672a39455d0fd4042
#
_entry.id   b034d7ffa8a73a3672a39455d0fd4042
#
_cell.length_a   1.000
_cell.length_b   1.000
_cell.length_c   1.000
_cell.angle_alpha   90.00
_cell.angle_beta   90.00
_cell.angle_gamma   90.00
#
_symmetry.space_group_name_H-M   'P 1'
#
loop_
_entity.id
_entity.type
_entity.pdbx_description
1 polymer ?
#
loop_
_entity_poly.entity_id
_entity_poly.type
_entity_poly.pdbx_seq_one_letter_code
_entity_poly.pdbx_strand_id
1 'polypeptide(L)'
;MFNLRYFPLIISLSFTVPIYAEDVEEIVVTALKRSSTVVDTPAAITAISSTEIEDKGITNMHDLKHLVPSMNFTSVLGAQNITIRGIGQFNGNPGVSVSTDGIFQSRAHSSQLGEMDLERVEVLRGPQGTLYGRNSIGGVVNLITKNPTQDMDGYVKLGYGEYDITTAEAAFGGGISDNTSFRLVVHGTEQGEGFYDCLNTGCGEQGYTDKQAFRLKIKSDLSDTVSADLMVASVETEGTPDPYGCLTDNR
;
A
#
# COMPACT_ATOMS: atom_id res chain seq x y z
N MET A 1 20.01 -73.53 -37.58
CA MET A 1 18.88 -72.93 -36.86
C MET A 1 19.40 -71.75 -36.07
N PHE A 2 19.35 -70.53 -36.64
CA PHE A 2 19.78 -69.27 -35.99
C PHE A 2 18.55 -68.53 -35.54
N ASN A 3 18.40 -68.34 -34.18
CA ASN A 3 17.36 -67.56 -33.63
C ASN A 3 17.83 -66.08 -33.57
N LEU A 4 17.24 -65.24 -34.38
CA LEU A 4 17.43 -63.78 -34.37
C LEU A 4 16.58 -63.16 -33.23
N ARG A 5 17.22 -62.73 -32.16
CA ARG A 5 16.57 -62.03 -31.05
C ARG A 5 16.37 -60.55 -31.44
N TYR A 6 15.13 -60.13 -31.52
CA TYR A 6 14.76 -58.71 -31.69
C TYR A 6 15.14 -57.92 -30.42
N PHE A 7 16.02 -56.96 -30.58
CA PHE A 7 16.34 -55.97 -29.53
C PHE A 7 15.46 -54.75 -29.78
N PRO A 8 14.57 -54.32 -28.86
CA PRO A 8 13.80 -53.11 -29.04
C PRO A 8 14.71 -51.90 -28.84
N LEU A 9 14.87 -51.08 -29.85
CA LEU A 9 15.56 -49.80 -29.81
C LEU A 9 14.62 -48.78 -29.12
N ILE A 10 14.85 -48.46 -27.84
CA ILE A 10 14.12 -47.42 -27.12
C ILE A 10 14.74 -46.09 -27.54
N ILE A 11 14.04 -45.36 -28.43
CA ILE A 11 14.37 -43.97 -28.76
C ILE A 11 13.85 -43.09 -27.62
N SER A 12 14.76 -42.64 -26.77
CA SER A 12 14.47 -41.61 -25.75
C SER A 12 14.34 -40.25 -26.44
N LEU A 13 13.10 -39.75 -26.54
CA LEU A 13 12.82 -38.43 -27.08
C LEU A 13 13.01 -37.43 -25.90
N SER A 14 14.18 -36.79 -25.87
CA SER A 14 14.47 -35.73 -24.90
C SER A 14 13.71 -34.45 -25.29
N PHE A 15 12.61 -34.16 -24.61
CA PHE A 15 11.92 -32.87 -24.69
C PHE A 15 12.74 -31.83 -23.89
N THR A 16 13.49 -30.99 -24.58
CA THR A 16 14.04 -29.78 -23.99
C THR A 16 12.93 -28.71 -23.90
N VAL A 17 12.36 -28.54 -22.74
CA VAL A 17 11.45 -27.42 -22.45
C VAL A 17 12.35 -26.18 -22.34
N PRO A 18 12.17 -25.12 -23.13
CA PRO A 18 12.87 -23.88 -22.91
C PRO A 18 12.41 -23.30 -21.56
N ILE A 19 13.33 -23.18 -20.61
CA ILE A 19 13.11 -22.42 -19.37
C ILE A 19 13.20 -20.95 -19.78
N TYR A 20 12.07 -20.29 -19.92
CA TYR A 20 12.02 -18.84 -19.96
C TYR A 20 12.36 -18.35 -18.55
N ALA A 21 13.51 -17.71 -18.38
CA ALA A 21 13.78 -16.91 -17.22
C ALA A 21 12.76 -15.76 -17.25
N GLU A 22 11.86 -15.73 -16.30
CA GLU A 22 10.98 -14.59 -16.07
C GLU A 22 11.90 -13.42 -15.72
N ASP A 23 11.85 -12.34 -16.50
CA ASP A 23 12.58 -11.11 -16.18
C ASP A 23 12.08 -10.64 -14.83
N VAL A 24 12.94 -10.74 -13.82
CA VAL A 24 12.64 -10.21 -12.48
C VAL A 24 12.60 -8.69 -12.62
N GLU A 25 11.42 -8.12 -12.54
CA GLU A 25 11.21 -6.66 -12.56
C GLU A 25 12.05 -6.01 -11.46
N GLU A 26 13.06 -5.26 -11.84
CA GLU A 26 13.96 -4.60 -10.90
C GLU A 26 13.26 -3.40 -10.27
N ILE A 27 12.81 -3.55 -9.02
CA ILE A 27 12.10 -2.48 -8.31
C ILE A 27 13.09 -1.38 -7.93
N VAL A 28 12.92 -0.20 -8.54
CA VAL A 28 13.63 1.02 -8.17
C VAL A 28 12.98 1.63 -6.94
N VAL A 29 13.77 1.89 -5.90
CA VAL A 29 13.33 2.49 -4.63
C VAL A 29 13.90 3.89 -4.44
N THR A 30 13.16 4.73 -3.74
CA THR A 30 13.55 6.12 -3.41
C THR A 30 13.68 6.35 -1.90
N ALA A 31 13.68 5.28 -1.13
CA ALA A 31 13.65 5.28 0.32
C ALA A 31 14.85 6.00 0.97
N LEU A 32 16.01 6.05 0.31
CA LEU A 32 17.17 6.82 0.79
C LEU A 32 17.23 8.25 0.20
N LYS A 33 16.08 8.80 -0.27
CA LYS A 33 15.98 10.10 -0.94
C LYS A 33 16.83 10.20 -2.23
N ARG A 34 17.15 9.06 -2.81
CA ARG A 34 17.81 8.87 -4.09
C ARG A 34 17.31 7.59 -4.73
N SER A 35 17.21 7.57 -6.04
CA SER A 35 16.85 6.35 -6.78
C SER A 35 17.97 5.33 -6.69
N SER A 36 17.66 4.11 -6.28
CA SER A 36 18.55 2.95 -6.26
C SER A 36 17.73 1.69 -6.42
N THR A 37 18.35 0.57 -6.75
CA THR A 37 17.66 -0.71 -6.73
C THR A 37 17.54 -1.24 -5.30
N VAL A 38 16.64 -2.17 -5.04
CA VAL A 38 16.52 -2.81 -3.72
C VAL A 38 17.83 -3.49 -3.33
N VAL A 39 18.52 -4.11 -4.29
CA VAL A 39 19.77 -4.85 -4.07
C VAL A 39 20.93 -3.92 -3.73
N ASP A 40 21.00 -2.75 -4.38
CA ASP A 40 22.07 -1.77 -4.17
C ASP A 40 21.83 -0.84 -2.98
N THR A 41 20.64 -0.95 -2.35
CA THR A 41 20.30 -0.10 -1.21
C THR A 41 20.93 -0.65 0.08
N PRO A 42 21.87 0.05 0.72
CA PRO A 42 22.54 -0.41 1.94
C PRO A 42 21.67 -0.24 3.18
N ALA A 43 20.41 -0.72 3.12
CA ALA A 43 19.44 -0.68 4.20
C ALA A 43 18.55 -1.93 4.15
N ALA A 44 17.98 -2.32 5.29
CA ALA A 44 17.00 -3.39 5.33
C ALA A 44 15.65 -2.86 4.80
N ILE A 45 15.49 -2.92 3.48
CA ILE A 45 14.29 -2.46 2.78
C ILE A 45 13.45 -3.63 2.28
N THR A 46 12.14 -3.45 2.28
CA THR A 46 11.17 -4.28 1.57
C THR A 46 10.41 -3.34 0.65
N ALA A 47 10.44 -3.61 -0.65
CA ALA A 47 9.65 -2.88 -1.64
C ALA A 47 8.59 -3.82 -2.18
N ILE A 48 7.36 -3.36 -2.27
CA ILE A 48 6.18 -4.10 -2.70
C ILE A 48 5.60 -3.32 -3.88
N SER A 49 5.57 -3.91 -5.06
CA SER A 49 5.05 -3.27 -6.27
C SER A 49 3.52 -3.20 -6.28
N SER A 50 2.96 -2.37 -7.16
CA SER A 50 1.51 -2.31 -7.38
C SER A 50 0.94 -3.67 -7.81
N THR A 51 1.66 -4.41 -8.64
CA THR A 51 1.27 -5.75 -9.07
C THR A 51 1.20 -6.71 -7.88
N GLU A 52 2.22 -6.71 -7.02
CA GLU A 52 2.22 -7.56 -5.82
C GLU A 52 1.11 -7.17 -4.83
N ILE A 53 0.80 -5.87 -4.70
CA ILE A 53 -0.31 -5.37 -3.89
C ILE A 53 -1.64 -5.92 -4.42
N GLU A 54 -1.85 -5.89 -5.74
CA GLU A 54 -3.08 -6.37 -6.38
C GLU A 54 -3.21 -7.89 -6.30
N ASP A 55 -2.16 -8.63 -6.65
CA ASP A 55 -2.14 -10.10 -6.64
C ASP A 55 -2.39 -10.70 -5.27
N LYS A 56 -1.93 -10.01 -4.22
CA LYS A 56 -2.12 -10.45 -2.82
C LYS A 56 -3.35 -9.87 -2.15
N GLY A 57 -4.15 -9.07 -2.87
CA GLY A 57 -5.37 -8.48 -2.36
C GLY A 57 -5.13 -7.54 -1.18
N ILE A 58 -4.03 -6.80 -1.19
CA ILE A 58 -3.72 -5.79 -0.16
C ILE A 58 -4.62 -4.59 -0.37
N THR A 59 -5.55 -4.38 0.54
CA THR A 59 -6.54 -3.30 0.45
C THR A 59 -6.25 -2.15 1.39
N ASN A 60 -5.44 -2.40 2.42
CA ASN A 60 -5.11 -1.41 3.43
C ASN A 60 -3.70 -1.64 4.00
N MET A 61 -3.21 -0.66 4.75
CA MET A 61 -1.87 -0.72 5.34
C MET A 61 -1.71 -1.86 6.35
N HIS A 62 -2.78 -2.30 6.99
CA HIS A 62 -2.76 -3.39 7.96
C HIS A 62 -2.36 -4.73 7.31
N ASP A 63 -2.68 -4.93 6.04
CA ASP A 63 -2.37 -6.16 5.30
C ASP A 63 -0.87 -6.28 5.00
N LEU A 64 -0.13 -5.16 5.00
CA LEU A 64 1.33 -5.15 4.81
C LEU A 64 2.09 -5.99 5.84
N LYS A 65 1.50 -6.25 7.03
CA LYS A 65 2.11 -7.12 8.05
C LYS A 65 2.42 -8.52 7.55
N HIS A 66 1.70 -9.00 6.53
CA HIS A 66 1.90 -10.32 5.95
C HIS A 66 3.09 -10.36 4.97
N LEU A 67 3.51 -9.21 4.46
CA LEU A 67 4.58 -9.07 3.48
C LEU A 67 5.89 -8.57 4.08
N VAL A 68 5.81 -7.82 5.16
CA VAL A 68 6.98 -7.17 5.77
C VAL A 68 7.41 -7.91 7.02
N PRO A 69 8.59 -8.55 7.03
CA PRO A 69 9.08 -9.25 8.21
C PRO A 69 9.20 -8.35 9.44
N SER A 70 8.73 -8.84 10.59
CA SER A 70 8.78 -8.14 11.88
C SER A 70 7.96 -6.85 11.94
N MET A 71 7.01 -6.66 11.02
CA MET A 71 6.03 -5.58 11.05
C MET A 71 4.73 -6.09 11.69
N ASN A 72 4.12 -5.28 12.52
CA ASN A 72 2.83 -5.57 13.10
C ASN A 72 1.99 -4.28 13.20
N PHE A 73 0.69 -4.48 13.15
CA PHE A 73 -0.31 -3.44 13.35
C PHE A 73 -1.18 -3.78 14.55
N THR A 74 -1.39 -2.81 15.39
CA THR A 74 -2.35 -2.89 16.48
C THR A 74 -3.21 -1.63 16.47
N SER A 75 -4.49 -1.77 16.74
CA SER A 75 -5.37 -0.64 17.03
C SER A 75 -5.48 -0.49 18.54
N VAL A 76 -5.25 0.72 19.03
CA VAL A 76 -5.44 1.06 20.45
C VAL A 76 -6.23 2.36 20.51
N LEU A 77 -7.44 2.32 21.05
CA LEU A 77 -8.33 3.49 21.14
C LEU A 77 -8.65 4.11 19.77
N GLY A 78 -8.86 3.27 18.74
CA GLY A 78 -9.08 3.71 17.36
C GLY A 78 -7.83 4.32 16.70
N ALA A 79 -6.68 4.39 17.39
CA ALA A 79 -5.43 4.83 16.82
C ALA A 79 -4.63 3.63 16.33
N GLN A 80 -4.29 3.62 15.05
CA GLN A 80 -3.41 2.60 14.49
C GLN A 80 -1.98 2.78 15.01
N ASN A 81 -1.41 1.70 15.51
CA ASN A 81 -0.03 1.65 15.95
C ASN A 81 0.75 0.67 15.10
N ILE A 82 1.73 1.18 14.38
CA ILE A 82 2.63 0.40 13.55
C ILE A 82 3.88 0.07 14.37
N THR A 83 4.25 -1.21 14.39
CA THR A 83 5.43 -1.69 15.09
C THR A 83 6.36 -2.39 14.11
N ILE A 84 7.63 -2.03 14.10
CA ILE A 84 8.69 -2.72 13.35
C ILE A 84 9.78 -3.15 14.32
N ARG A 85 10.13 -4.45 14.33
CA ARG A 85 11.11 -5.04 15.25
C ARG A 85 10.81 -4.74 16.74
N GLY A 86 9.52 -4.69 17.10
CA GLY A 86 9.08 -4.39 18.46
C GLY A 86 9.08 -2.90 18.84
N ILE A 87 9.53 -2.02 17.95
CA ILE A 87 9.50 -0.57 18.17
C ILE A 87 8.22 0.00 17.54
N GLY A 88 7.34 0.51 18.37
CA GLY A 88 6.05 1.10 17.97
C GLY A 88 5.83 2.44 18.64
N GLN A 89 4.57 2.73 18.98
CA GLN A 89 4.19 3.97 19.65
C GLN A 89 4.69 3.99 21.09
N PHE A 90 5.28 5.12 21.49
CA PHE A 90 5.68 5.39 22.86
C PHE A 90 5.19 6.77 23.29
N ASN A 91 4.43 6.82 24.39
CA ASN A 91 3.86 8.05 24.95
C ASN A 91 3.12 8.93 23.91
N GLY A 92 2.33 8.30 23.03
CA GLY A 92 1.57 9.02 22.03
C GLY A 92 2.37 9.40 20.76
N ASN A 93 3.69 9.16 20.73
CA ASN A 93 4.52 9.42 19.56
C ASN A 93 4.77 8.13 18.80
N PRO A 94 4.53 8.09 17.47
CA PRO A 94 4.85 6.93 16.65
C PRO A 94 6.35 6.64 16.68
N GLY A 95 6.71 5.35 16.76
CA GLY A 95 8.09 4.88 16.58
C GLY A 95 8.41 4.55 15.13
N VAL A 96 7.38 4.41 14.30
CA VAL A 96 7.47 4.17 12.85
C VAL A 96 6.83 5.36 12.14
N SER A 97 7.59 5.97 11.24
CA SER A 97 7.12 7.07 10.41
C SER A 97 6.35 6.55 9.19
N VAL A 98 5.25 7.19 8.86
CA VAL A 98 4.53 6.98 7.59
C VAL A 98 4.65 8.24 6.76
N SER A 99 4.98 8.09 5.49
CA SER A 99 4.99 9.18 4.51
C SER A 99 4.29 8.77 3.22
N THR A 100 3.67 9.73 2.56
CA THR A 100 3.09 9.56 1.23
C THR A 100 3.77 10.55 0.29
N ASP A 101 4.41 10.06 -0.77
CA ASP A 101 5.18 10.86 -1.72
C ASP A 101 6.19 11.81 -1.02
N GLY A 102 6.78 11.35 0.08
CA GLY A 102 7.75 12.13 0.88
C GLY A 102 7.14 13.10 1.89
N ILE A 103 5.81 13.22 1.95
CA ILE A 103 5.09 14.06 2.94
C ILE A 103 4.82 13.22 4.18
N PHE A 104 5.36 13.64 5.32
CA PHE A 104 5.15 12.96 6.59
C PHE A 104 3.69 13.02 7.05
N GLN A 105 3.16 11.88 7.41
CA GLN A 105 1.81 11.73 7.95
C GLN A 105 1.84 11.77 9.48
N SER A 106 1.33 12.84 10.06
CA SER A 106 1.45 13.09 11.49
C SER A 106 0.53 12.24 12.36
N ARG A 107 -0.52 11.67 11.78
CA ARG A 107 -1.50 10.81 12.46
C ARG A 107 -1.80 9.59 11.61
N ALA A 108 -2.13 8.49 12.26
CA ALA A 108 -2.50 7.24 11.59
C ALA A 108 -3.68 7.39 10.60
N HIS A 109 -4.64 8.27 10.92
CA HIS A 109 -5.77 8.54 10.02
C HIS A 109 -5.38 9.24 8.71
N SER A 110 -4.30 10.02 8.70
CA SER A 110 -3.85 10.70 7.48
C SER A 110 -3.10 9.78 6.52
N SER A 111 -2.66 8.60 6.96
CA SER A 111 -2.01 7.62 6.10
C SER A 111 -2.93 7.07 5.01
N GLN A 112 -4.23 7.15 5.22
CA GLN A 112 -5.25 6.70 4.27
C GLN A 112 -5.23 7.45 2.92
N LEU A 113 -4.65 8.67 2.87
CA LEU A 113 -4.42 9.40 1.61
C LEU A 113 -3.49 8.68 0.64
N GLY A 114 -2.58 7.87 1.16
CA GLY A 114 -1.60 7.14 0.37
C GLY A 114 -2.03 5.74 -0.06
N GLU A 115 -3.18 5.25 0.40
CA GLU A 115 -3.59 3.86 0.12
C GLU A 115 -4.23 3.67 -1.26
N MET A 116 -4.60 4.73 -1.96
CA MET A 116 -5.19 4.67 -3.29
C MET A 116 -4.15 4.90 -4.39
N ASP A 117 -4.29 4.19 -5.52
CA ASP A 117 -3.46 4.33 -6.72
C ASP A 117 -1.96 4.30 -6.41
N LEU A 118 -1.55 3.27 -5.67
CA LEU A 118 -0.15 3.06 -5.32
C LEU A 118 0.67 2.59 -6.52
N GLU A 119 1.88 3.11 -6.66
CA GLU A 119 2.92 2.57 -7.52
C GLU A 119 3.68 1.48 -6.78
N ARG A 120 4.04 1.74 -5.52
CA ARG A 120 4.71 0.80 -4.63
C ARG A 120 4.67 1.25 -3.18
N VAL A 121 4.97 0.33 -2.29
CA VAL A 121 5.21 0.60 -0.87
C VAL A 121 6.65 0.23 -0.53
N GLU A 122 7.37 1.14 0.11
CA GLU A 122 8.75 0.93 0.56
C GLU A 122 8.78 0.93 2.09
N VAL A 123 9.26 -0.16 2.70
CA VAL A 123 9.38 -0.27 4.15
C VAL A 123 10.84 -0.41 4.54
N LEU A 124 11.37 0.62 5.20
CA LEU A 124 12.71 0.62 5.77
C LEU A 124 12.64 0.17 7.21
N ARG A 125 13.39 -0.87 7.55
CA ARG A 125 13.39 -1.46 8.89
C ARG A 125 14.63 -1.05 9.66
N GLY A 126 14.44 -0.33 10.75
CA GLY A 126 15.48 0.20 11.62
C GLY A 126 15.55 1.72 11.60
N PRO A 127 16.43 2.34 12.40
CA PRO A 127 16.47 3.78 12.59
C PRO A 127 16.75 4.56 11.29
N GLN A 128 15.89 5.52 10.98
CA GLN A 128 15.99 6.37 9.78
C GLN A 128 15.92 7.87 10.13
N GLY A 129 16.24 8.24 11.36
CA GLY A 129 16.09 9.60 11.87
C GLY A 129 16.85 10.68 11.10
N THR A 130 17.97 10.34 10.48
CA THR A 130 18.77 11.28 9.69
C THR A 130 18.12 11.72 8.38
N LEU A 131 17.32 10.84 7.75
CA LEU A 131 16.67 11.09 6.47
C LEU A 131 15.19 11.47 6.60
N TYR A 132 14.52 10.87 7.59
CA TYR A 132 13.07 11.01 7.78
C TYR A 132 12.69 11.79 9.03
N GLY A 133 13.66 12.18 9.84
CA GLY A 133 13.43 12.99 11.04
C GLY A 133 12.80 12.19 12.18
N ARG A 134 11.93 12.88 12.95
CA ARG A 134 11.29 12.30 14.13
C ARG A 134 10.40 11.10 13.77
N ASN A 135 10.11 10.28 14.77
CA ASN A 135 9.18 9.14 14.67
C ASN A 135 9.63 8.01 13.73
N SER A 136 10.94 7.90 13.46
CA SER A 136 11.50 6.88 12.56
C SER A 136 12.58 6.01 13.22
N ILE A 137 12.39 5.72 14.51
CA ILE A 137 13.33 4.89 15.31
C ILE A 137 13.17 3.41 14.95
N GLY A 138 11.95 2.94 14.78
CA GLY A 138 11.64 1.55 14.38
C GLY A 138 11.76 1.34 12.87
N GLY A 139 11.48 2.37 12.10
CA GLY A 139 11.47 2.31 10.65
C GLY A 139 10.62 3.39 10.00
N VAL A 140 10.45 3.23 8.68
CA VAL A 140 9.64 4.12 7.85
C VAL A 140 8.80 3.28 6.89
N VAL A 141 7.53 3.63 6.74
CA VAL A 141 6.65 3.18 5.67
C VAL A 141 6.48 4.34 4.71
N ASN A 142 6.92 4.17 3.48
CA ASN A 142 6.83 5.18 2.44
C ASN A 142 5.88 4.70 1.35
N LEU A 143 4.74 5.35 1.24
CA LEU A 143 3.72 5.07 0.23
C LEU A 143 4.03 5.93 -0.99
N ILE A 144 4.32 5.31 -2.10
CA ILE A 144 4.61 5.99 -3.37
C ILE A 144 3.40 5.82 -4.26
N THR A 145 2.77 6.91 -4.61
CA THR A 145 1.59 6.90 -5.49
C THR A 145 2.00 7.12 -6.93
N LYS A 146 1.21 6.59 -7.88
CA LYS A 146 1.50 6.73 -9.30
C LYS A 146 1.65 8.20 -9.71
N ASN A 147 2.64 8.47 -10.51
CA ASN A 147 2.90 9.81 -11.04
C ASN A 147 2.10 10.05 -12.33
N PRO A 148 1.78 11.31 -12.65
CA PRO A 148 1.27 11.67 -13.95
C PRO A 148 2.24 11.27 -15.07
N THR A 149 1.73 10.75 -16.17
CA THR A 149 2.46 10.40 -17.40
C THR A 149 1.89 11.16 -18.58
N GLN A 150 2.61 11.23 -19.70
CA GLN A 150 2.08 11.84 -20.92
C GLN A 150 1.09 10.92 -21.62
N ASP A 151 1.25 9.61 -21.46
CA ASP A 151 0.34 8.62 -22.01
C ASP A 151 -0.97 8.62 -21.23
N MET A 152 -2.09 8.58 -21.96
CA MET A 152 -3.41 8.47 -21.36
C MET A 152 -3.58 7.08 -20.77
N ASP A 153 -3.79 7.01 -19.46
CA ASP A 153 -4.10 5.76 -18.77
C ASP A 153 -5.17 5.95 -17.69
N GLY A 154 -5.81 4.86 -17.33
CA GLY A 154 -6.80 4.88 -16.28
C GLY A 154 -7.37 3.52 -15.98
N TYR A 155 -8.06 3.42 -14.85
CA TYR A 155 -8.75 2.20 -14.43
C TYR A 155 -9.97 2.53 -13.58
N VAL A 156 -10.85 1.54 -13.45
CA VAL A 156 -11.95 1.52 -12.47
C VAL A 156 -11.87 0.19 -11.74
N LYS A 157 -11.87 0.24 -10.42
CA LYS A 157 -11.92 -0.93 -9.53
C LYS A 157 -13.22 -0.86 -8.73
N LEU A 158 -13.93 -1.98 -8.66
CA LEU A 158 -15.13 -2.13 -7.83
C LEU A 158 -14.92 -3.36 -6.95
N GLY A 159 -15.24 -3.25 -5.69
CA GLY A 159 -15.16 -4.33 -4.72
C GLY A 159 -16.43 -4.45 -3.90
N TYR A 160 -16.75 -5.67 -3.51
CA TYR A 160 -17.80 -5.99 -2.56
C TYR A 160 -17.31 -7.08 -1.62
N GLY A 161 -17.56 -6.94 -0.34
CA GLY A 161 -17.05 -7.85 0.69
C GLY A 161 -18.05 -8.11 1.82
N GLU A 162 -17.61 -8.84 2.83
CA GLU A 162 -18.36 -9.08 4.06
C GLU A 162 -18.68 -7.76 4.75
N TYR A 163 -19.70 -7.75 5.61
CA TYR A 163 -20.24 -6.56 6.30
C TYR A 163 -20.77 -5.48 5.33
N ASP A 164 -21.25 -5.92 4.17
CA ASP A 164 -21.75 -5.05 3.09
C ASP A 164 -20.75 -3.95 2.69
N ILE A 165 -19.44 -4.26 2.78
CA ILE A 165 -18.40 -3.33 2.36
C ILE A 165 -18.42 -3.23 0.84
N THR A 166 -18.70 -2.03 0.36
CA THR A 166 -18.62 -1.68 -1.06
C THR A 166 -17.47 -0.70 -1.26
N THR A 167 -16.59 -0.97 -2.22
CA THR A 167 -15.48 -0.10 -2.59
C THR A 167 -15.56 0.28 -4.06
N ALA A 168 -15.24 1.53 -4.36
CA ALA A 168 -15.11 2.01 -5.71
C ALA A 168 -13.86 2.90 -5.81
N GLU A 169 -12.99 2.62 -6.77
CA GLU A 169 -11.83 3.44 -7.05
C GLU A 169 -11.71 3.65 -8.55
N ALA A 170 -11.44 4.88 -8.96
CA ALA A 170 -11.16 5.21 -10.34
C ALA A 170 -9.97 6.14 -10.42
N ALA A 171 -9.10 5.89 -11.38
CA ALA A 171 -7.98 6.76 -11.72
C ALA A 171 -8.01 7.07 -13.21
N PHE A 172 -7.61 8.30 -13.54
CA PHE A 172 -7.47 8.75 -14.91
C PHE A 172 -6.37 9.80 -14.99
N GLY A 173 -5.52 9.70 -16.00
CA GLY A 173 -4.42 10.60 -16.21
C GLY A 173 -3.96 10.67 -17.65
N GLY A 174 -3.06 11.62 -17.93
CA GLY A 174 -2.48 11.81 -19.25
C GLY A 174 -1.88 13.21 -19.44
N GLY A 175 -1.34 13.45 -20.63
CA GLY A 175 -0.80 14.76 -21.02
C GLY A 175 -1.91 15.79 -21.25
N ILE A 176 -1.73 16.98 -20.69
CA ILE A 176 -2.53 18.17 -20.99
C ILE A 176 -1.84 18.95 -22.13
N SER A 177 -0.52 18.96 -22.13
CA SER A 177 0.35 19.53 -23.15
C SER A 177 1.65 18.72 -23.22
N ASP A 178 2.51 19.02 -24.17
CA ASP A 178 3.79 18.30 -24.39
C ASP A 178 4.67 18.23 -23.13
N ASN A 179 4.52 19.17 -22.21
CA ASN A 179 5.33 19.28 -21.01
C ASN A 179 4.52 19.24 -19.70
N THR A 180 3.21 19.00 -19.78
CA THR A 180 2.34 18.98 -18.58
C THR A 180 1.44 17.77 -18.61
N SER A 181 1.42 17.02 -17.54
CA SER A 181 0.58 15.85 -17.32
C SER A 181 -0.19 15.93 -16.00
N PHE A 182 -1.28 15.20 -15.92
CA PHE A 182 -2.11 15.13 -14.71
C PHE A 182 -2.49 13.68 -14.40
N ARG A 183 -2.86 13.46 -13.13
CA ARG A 183 -3.49 12.23 -12.67
C ARG A 183 -4.51 12.53 -11.59
N LEU A 184 -5.76 12.13 -11.84
CA LEU A 184 -6.88 12.26 -10.91
C LEU A 184 -7.24 10.88 -10.39
N VAL A 185 -7.44 10.77 -9.09
CA VAL A 185 -7.89 9.55 -8.42
C VAL A 185 -9.06 9.90 -7.52
N VAL A 186 -10.10 9.09 -7.55
CA VAL A 186 -11.24 9.13 -6.64
C VAL A 186 -11.44 7.76 -6.01
N HIS A 187 -11.75 7.73 -4.73
CA HIS A 187 -11.95 6.51 -3.97
C HIS A 187 -13.13 6.68 -3.01
N GLY A 188 -13.96 5.66 -2.91
CA GLY A 188 -15.05 5.56 -1.95
C GLY A 188 -15.11 4.16 -1.34
N THR A 189 -15.33 4.10 -0.03
CA THR A 189 -15.67 2.87 0.68
C THR A 189 -16.90 3.17 1.54
N GLU A 190 -17.89 2.31 1.47
CA GLU A 190 -19.10 2.34 2.29
C GLU A 190 -19.23 0.97 2.95
N GLN A 191 -19.47 0.96 4.25
CA GLN A 191 -19.66 -0.25 5.05
C GLN A 191 -21.06 -0.25 5.61
N GLY A 192 -21.92 -1.15 5.12
CA GLY A 192 -23.34 -1.21 5.48
C GLY A 192 -23.61 -1.83 6.83
N GLU A 193 -22.72 -2.69 7.34
CA GLU A 193 -22.84 -3.38 8.64
C GLU A 193 -21.61 -3.15 9.50
N GLY A 194 -21.81 -2.82 10.77
CA GLY A 194 -20.73 -2.70 11.74
C GLY A 194 -20.17 -4.07 12.16
N PHE A 195 -18.90 -4.10 12.58
CA PHE A 195 -18.28 -5.33 13.09
C PHE A 195 -18.85 -5.80 14.45
N TYR A 196 -19.56 -4.93 15.15
CA TYR A 196 -20.01 -5.18 16.52
C TYR A 196 -21.46 -4.78 16.72
N ASP A 197 -22.26 -5.70 17.22
CA ASP A 197 -23.62 -5.43 17.70
C ASP A 197 -23.58 -4.82 19.11
N CYS A 198 -24.30 -3.77 19.29
CA CYS A 198 -24.45 -3.19 20.62
C CYS A 198 -25.51 -3.90 21.44
N LEU A 199 -25.12 -4.44 22.60
CA LEU A 199 -26.04 -5.13 23.49
C LEU A 199 -27.01 -4.20 24.24
N ASN A 200 -26.74 -2.90 24.27
CA ASN A 200 -27.59 -1.92 24.93
C ASN A 200 -28.54 -1.23 23.93
N THR A 201 -29.77 -1.07 24.33
CA THR A 201 -30.76 -0.33 23.52
C THR A 201 -30.36 1.13 23.39
N GLY A 202 -30.06 1.58 22.16
CA GLY A 202 -29.80 2.98 21.85
C GLY A 202 -28.38 3.30 21.32
N CYS A 203 -27.47 2.36 21.32
CA CYS A 203 -26.23 2.46 20.55
C CYS A 203 -26.42 1.62 19.27
N GLY A 204 -26.34 2.17 18.10
CA GLY A 204 -26.40 1.44 16.84
C GLY A 204 -25.22 0.49 16.65
N GLU A 205 -25.07 -0.06 15.47
CA GLU A 205 -23.91 -0.84 15.07
C GLU A 205 -22.62 -0.06 15.26
N GLN A 206 -21.56 -0.73 15.67
CA GLN A 206 -20.26 -0.14 15.95
C GLN A 206 -19.17 -0.78 15.08
N GLY A 207 -18.08 -0.05 14.85
CA GLY A 207 -16.97 -0.57 14.06
C GLY A 207 -17.22 -0.51 12.56
N TYR A 208 -17.98 0.44 12.08
CA TYR A 208 -18.08 0.72 10.65
C TYR A 208 -17.22 1.91 10.25
N THR A 209 -16.81 1.96 9.01
CA THR A 209 -15.99 3.05 8.46
C THR A 209 -16.39 3.34 7.02
N ASP A 210 -16.87 4.55 6.79
CA ASP A 210 -17.09 5.12 5.47
C ASP A 210 -15.95 6.06 5.11
N LYS A 211 -15.49 6.00 3.87
CA LYS A 211 -14.35 6.77 3.41
C LYS A 211 -14.62 7.34 2.03
N GLN A 212 -14.32 8.62 1.87
CA GLN A 212 -14.29 9.28 0.58
C GLN A 212 -12.96 10.01 0.43
N ALA A 213 -12.31 9.84 -0.71
CA ALA A 213 -11.02 10.45 -0.95
C ALA A 213 -10.86 10.85 -2.42
N PHE A 214 -10.12 11.92 -2.63
CA PHE A 214 -9.64 12.26 -3.97
C PHE A 214 -8.19 12.74 -3.93
N ARG A 215 -7.48 12.58 -5.03
CA ARG A 215 -6.14 13.11 -5.24
C ARG A 215 -5.98 13.57 -6.68
N LEU A 216 -5.50 14.79 -6.86
CA LEU A 216 -5.09 15.35 -8.13
C LEU A 216 -3.59 15.63 -8.05
N LYS A 217 -2.83 15.07 -8.98
CA LYS A 217 -1.44 15.42 -9.22
C LYS A 217 -1.32 16.12 -10.58
N ILE A 218 -0.50 17.13 -10.64
CA ILE A 218 -0.11 17.82 -11.89
C ILE A 218 1.40 17.91 -11.87
N LYS A 219 2.03 17.45 -12.94
CA LYS A 219 3.46 17.59 -13.17
C LYS A 219 3.69 18.42 -14.42
N SER A 220 4.56 19.42 -14.34
CA SER A 220 4.89 20.28 -15.46
C SER A 220 6.39 20.52 -15.53
N ASP A 221 7.00 20.26 -16.68
CA ASP A 221 8.38 20.58 -16.97
C ASP A 221 8.42 21.99 -17.56
N LEU A 222 8.76 22.97 -16.70
CA LEU A 222 8.75 24.40 -17.03
C LEU A 222 9.95 24.79 -17.90
N SER A 223 11.05 24.05 -17.80
CA SER A 223 12.25 24.17 -18.63
C SER A 223 13.05 22.86 -18.53
N ASP A 224 14.14 22.75 -19.32
CA ASP A 224 15.04 21.58 -19.30
C ASP A 224 15.65 21.27 -17.91
N THR A 225 15.59 22.21 -16.98
CA THR A 225 16.19 22.08 -15.65
C THR A 225 15.22 22.33 -14.50
N VAL A 226 13.98 22.71 -14.79
CA VAL A 226 12.98 23.06 -13.77
C VAL A 226 11.70 22.32 -14.02
N SER A 227 11.29 21.50 -13.06
CA SER A 227 9.96 20.88 -13.02
C SER A 227 9.16 21.37 -11.82
N ALA A 228 7.85 21.37 -11.94
CA ALA A 228 6.91 21.70 -10.88
C ALA A 228 5.93 20.55 -10.69
N ASP A 229 5.79 20.11 -9.45
CA ASP A 229 4.84 19.08 -9.04
C ASP A 229 3.82 19.70 -8.07
N LEU A 230 2.55 19.61 -8.41
CA LEU A 230 1.44 20.01 -7.56
C LEU A 230 0.62 18.79 -7.17
N MET A 231 0.35 18.64 -5.88
CA MET A 231 -0.58 17.64 -5.37
C MET A 231 -1.65 18.31 -4.52
N VAL A 232 -2.92 18.02 -4.83
CA VAL A 232 -4.08 18.38 -4.02
C VAL A 232 -4.80 17.09 -3.67
N ALA A 233 -5.03 16.86 -2.38
CA ALA A 233 -5.71 15.67 -1.92
C ALA A 233 -6.61 15.97 -0.73
N SER A 234 -7.72 15.23 -0.61
CA SER A 234 -8.60 15.25 0.55
C SER A 234 -9.03 13.83 0.87
N VAL A 235 -9.19 13.57 2.14
CA VAL A 235 -9.83 12.36 2.65
C VAL A 235 -10.82 12.76 3.73
N GLU A 236 -12.01 12.21 3.64
CA GLU A 236 -13.04 12.28 4.66
C GLU A 236 -13.33 10.86 5.11
N THR A 237 -13.38 10.65 6.41
CA THR A 237 -13.66 9.35 7.00
C THR A 237 -14.69 9.55 8.11
N GLU A 238 -15.81 8.85 7.97
CA GLU A 238 -16.85 8.77 8.97
C GLU A 238 -16.92 7.34 9.51
N GLY A 239 -17.34 7.20 10.76
CA GLY A 239 -17.50 5.87 11.35
C GLY A 239 -17.47 5.90 12.87
N THR A 240 -17.78 4.74 13.42
CA THR A 240 -17.69 4.52 14.86
C THR A 240 -16.39 3.80 15.17
N PRO A 241 -15.62 4.26 16.18
CA PRO A 241 -14.41 3.55 16.58
C PRO A 241 -14.76 2.15 17.12
N ASP A 242 -13.75 1.30 17.22
CA ASP A 242 -13.86 0.02 17.89
C ASP A 242 -14.46 0.24 19.29
N PRO A 243 -15.53 -0.48 19.67
CA PRO A 243 -16.15 -0.29 20.95
C PRO A 243 -15.18 -0.65 22.07
N TYR A 244 -14.78 0.32 22.84
CA TYR A 244 -14.24 0.04 24.15
C TYR A 244 -15.41 -0.42 24.99
N GLY A 245 -15.38 -1.67 25.40
CA GLY A 245 -16.41 -2.21 26.26
C GLY A 245 -16.60 -1.33 27.46
N CYS A 246 -17.58 -0.46 27.43
CA CYS A 246 -18.21 0.03 28.62
C CYS A 246 -18.94 -1.18 29.24
N LEU A 247 -18.20 -1.97 30.00
CA LEU A 247 -18.79 -2.80 31.02
C LEU A 247 -19.36 -1.84 32.06
N THR A 248 -20.43 -1.14 31.72
CA THR A 248 -21.29 -0.56 32.72
C THR A 248 -22.06 -1.70 33.33
N ASP A 249 -21.45 -2.29 34.35
CA ASP A 249 -22.16 -3.14 35.30
C ASP A 249 -23.20 -2.22 36.00
N ASN A 250 -24.35 -2.06 35.38
CA ASN A 250 -25.53 -1.49 36.05
C ASN A 250 -26.13 -2.63 36.87
N ARG A 251 -25.60 -2.79 38.08
CA ARG A 251 -26.33 -3.44 39.16
C ARG A 251 -27.30 -2.44 39.82
#